data_e20af5aad6d7bfa7a3e44f0d9b6232e0
#
_entry.id   e20af5aad6d7bfa7a3e44f0d9b6232e0
#
_cell.length_a   1.000
_cell.length_b   1.000
_cell.length_c   1.000
_cell.angle_alpha   90.00
_cell.angle_beta   90.00
_cell.angle_gamma   90.00
#
_symmetry.space_group_name_H-M   'P 1'
#
loop_
_entity.id
_entity.type
_entity.pdbx_description
1 polymer ?
#
loop_
_entity_poly.entity_id
_entity_poly.type
_entity_poly.pdbx_seq_one_letter_code
_entity_poly.pdbx_strand_id
1 'polypeptide(L)'
;MEEPIVTAEIMVTSEFVGAIMGLCQERRGVYLGMEYMEETRALLRYELPLNEIIYDFFDALKSRSRGYASLDYEMKGYQTSRLVKLDILINKEEVDALSFIVHEDTAYERGRKMCTKLKEEIPRHMFEVPIQAAIGSKVIARETVKAMRKDVLAKCYGGDISRKKKLLEKQKEGKKRMRQVGNVEIPQKAFMSV
;
A
#
# COMPACT_ATOMS: atom_id res chain seq x y z
N MET A 1 9.66 -1.53 19.45
CA MET A 1 10.66 -2.09 18.51
C MET A 1 11.67 -1.01 18.17
N GLU A 2 12.87 -1.39 17.73
CA GLU A 2 13.87 -0.44 17.27
C GLU A 2 13.94 -0.45 15.75
N GLU A 3 14.13 0.73 15.17
CA GLU A 3 14.31 0.90 13.72
C GLU A 3 15.65 1.59 13.43
N PRO A 4 16.31 1.24 12.32
CA PRO A 4 17.53 1.90 11.90
C PRO A 4 17.25 3.33 11.42
N ILE A 5 18.05 4.28 11.90
CA ILE A 5 18.01 5.69 11.53
C ILE A 5 19.25 6.03 10.73
N VAL A 6 19.06 6.82 9.69
CA VAL A 6 20.14 7.35 8.87
C VAL A 6 20.21 8.86 8.97
N THR A 7 21.40 9.41 8.82
CA THR A 7 21.63 10.82 8.54
C THR A 7 21.66 10.99 7.03
N ALA A 8 20.69 11.72 6.49
CA ALA A 8 20.56 11.97 5.08
C ALA A 8 21.01 13.38 4.72
N GLU A 9 21.84 13.49 3.70
CA GLU A 9 22.26 14.74 3.09
C GLU A 9 21.61 14.86 1.69
N ILE A 10 20.79 15.90 1.52
CA ILE A 10 20.03 16.12 0.30
C ILE A 10 20.51 17.42 -0.33
N MET A 11 21.15 17.33 -1.49
CA MET A 11 21.53 18.49 -2.27
C MET A 11 20.41 18.80 -3.25
N VAL A 12 19.95 20.05 -3.26
CA VAL A 12 18.80 20.50 -4.08
C VAL A 12 18.98 21.95 -4.49
N THR A 13 18.39 22.35 -5.60
CA THR A 13 18.32 23.77 -5.99
C THR A 13 17.35 24.53 -5.08
N SER A 14 17.66 25.79 -4.81
CA SER A 14 16.96 26.63 -3.83
C SER A 14 15.44 26.71 -4.09
N GLU A 15 14.99 26.64 -5.34
CA GLU A 15 13.56 26.67 -5.69
C GLU A 15 12.76 25.45 -5.19
N PHE A 16 13.42 24.30 -4.98
CA PHE A 16 12.77 23.06 -4.54
C PHE A 16 12.95 22.74 -3.05
N VAL A 17 13.68 23.56 -2.31
CA VAL A 17 13.95 23.34 -0.88
C VAL A 17 12.67 23.08 -0.10
N GLY A 18 11.64 23.91 -0.27
CA GLY A 18 10.37 23.75 0.42
C GLY A 18 9.64 22.44 0.09
N ALA A 19 9.68 22.00 -1.18
CA ALA A 19 9.08 20.76 -1.62
C ALA A 19 9.78 19.53 -1.01
N ILE A 20 11.12 19.59 -0.91
CA ILE A 20 11.91 18.50 -0.31
C ILE A 20 11.79 18.48 1.22
N MET A 21 11.74 19.63 1.87
CA MET A 21 11.46 19.70 3.31
C MET A 21 10.09 19.08 3.63
N GLY A 22 9.06 19.38 2.84
CA GLY A 22 7.75 18.74 2.95
C GLY A 22 7.81 17.22 2.79
N LEU A 23 8.58 16.72 1.79
CA LEU A 23 8.77 15.28 1.59
C LEU A 23 9.43 14.63 2.81
N CYS A 24 10.51 15.21 3.35
CA CYS A 24 11.19 14.68 4.53
C CYS A 24 10.26 14.64 5.75
N GLN A 25 9.44 15.66 5.93
CA GLN A 25 8.46 15.70 7.02
C GLN A 25 7.37 14.62 6.87
N GLU A 26 6.87 14.39 5.67
CA GLU A 26 5.93 13.29 5.37
C GLU A 26 6.54 11.91 5.71
N ARG A 27 7.88 11.80 5.64
CA ARG A 27 8.65 10.57 5.91
C ARG A 27 9.24 10.53 7.32
N ARG A 28 8.64 11.21 8.27
CA ARG A 28 9.07 11.25 9.67
C ARG A 28 10.49 11.79 9.88
N GLY A 29 10.96 12.62 8.95
CA GLY A 29 12.29 13.21 9.01
C GLY A 29 12.41 14.26 10.10
N VAL A 30 13.52 14.22 10.84
CA VAL A 30 13.92 15.23 11.81
C VAL A 30 14.91 16.17 11.15
N TYR A 31 14.57 17.43 11.04
CA TYR A 31 15.43 18.46 10.45
C TYR A 31 16.65 18.73 11.32
N LEU A 32 17.85 18.65 10.76
CA LEU A 32 19.11 18.94 11.44
C LEU A 32 19.70 20.29 11.06
N GLY A 33 19.55 20.70 9.81
CA GLY A 33 20.09 21.96 9.32
C GLY A 33 20.07 22.08 7.81
N MET A 34 20.39 23.28 7.35
CA MET A 34 20.54 23.59 5.93
C MET A 34 21.72 24.52 5.73
N GLU A 35 22.50 24.25 4.71
CA GLU A 35 23.61 25.09 4.28
C GLU A 35 23.46 25.43 2.79
N TYR A 36 23.73 26.68 2.43
CA TYR A 36 23.83 27.08 1.02
C TYR A 36 25.27 26.86 0.56
N MET A 37 25.45 25.94 -0.39
CA MET A 37 26.76 25.66 -0.98
C MET A 37 27.14 26.70 -2.05
N GLU A 38 26.13 27.19 -2.76
CA GLU A 38 26.22 28.23 -3.79
C GLU A 38 24.92 29.06 -3.75
N GLU A 39 24.83 30.14 -4.51
CA GLU A 39 23.60 30.97 -4.56
C GLU A 39 22.34 30.18 -4.96
N THR A 40 22.51 29.09 -5.73
CA THR A 40 21.41 28.31 -6.29
C THR A 40 21.25 26.92 -5.70
N ARG A 41 22.18 26.47 -4.82
CA ARG A 41 22.18 25.12 -4.26
C ARG A 41 22.20 25.12 -2.75
N ALA A 42 21.32 24.32 -2.16
CA ALA A 42 21.22 24.09 -0.74
C ALA A 42 21.49 22.61 -0.40
N LEU A 43 22.17 22.39 0.71
CA LEU A 43 22.37 21.09 1.34
C LEU A 43 21.45 20.99 2.55
N LEU A 44 20.49 20.08 2.51
CA LEU A 44 19.58 19.79 3.60
C LEU A 44 20.08 18.57 4.36
N ARG A 45 20.10 18.65 5.68
CA ARG A 45 20.45 17.51 6.56
C ARG A 45 19.24 17.10 7.39
N TYR A 46 18.92 15.82 7.32
CA TYR A 46 17.81 15.20 8.02
C TYR A 46 18.21 13.88 8.65
N GLU A 47 17.60 13.55 9.78
CA GLU A 47 17.54 12.17 10.25
C GLU A 47 16.25 11.54 9.74
N LEU A 48 16.38 10.40 9.10
CA LEU A 48 15.25 9.67 8.50
C LEU A 48 15.32 8.20 8.89
N PRO A 49 14.17 7.56 9.16
CA PRO A 49 14.15 6.12 9.28
C PRO A 49 14.53 5.47 7.96
N LEU A 50 15.45 4.49 8.00
CA LEU A 50 15.90 3.80 6.79
C LEU A 50 14.74 3.18 6.01
N ASN A 51 13.74 2.66 6.72
CA ASN A 51 12.55 2.06 6.14
C ASN A 51 11.72 3.04 5.29
N GLU A 52 11.79 4.34 5.56
CA GLU A 52 11.11 5.36 4.77
C GLU A 52 11.88 5.76 3.51
N ILE A 53 13.17 5.40 3.42
CA ILE A 53 14.05 5.73 2.28
C ILE A 53 14.08 4.61 1.24
N ILE A 54 14.05 3.34 1.69
CA ILE A 54 14.31 2.16 0.84
C ILE A 54 13.30 2.02 -0.32
N TYR A 55 12.05 2.43 -0.12
CA TYR A 55 11.02 2.19 -1.13
C TYR A 55 10.99 3.27 -2.23
N ASP A 56 10.12 4.25 -2.08
CA ASP A 56 9.79 5.23 -3.12
C ASP A 56 10.33 6.65 -2.85
N PHE A 57 11.17 6.79 -1.81
CA PHE A 57 11.70 8.10 -1.42
C PHE A 57 12.55 8.75 -2.49
N PHE A 58 13.44 7.97 -3.12
CA PHE A 58 14.32 8.48 -4.17
C PHE A 58 13.53 8.95 -5.41
N ASP A 59 12.52 8.19 -5.79
CA ASP A 59 11.64 8.56 -6.90
C ASP A 59 10.81 9.80 -6.58
N ALA A 60 10.30 9.90 -5.35
CA ALA A 60 9.60 11.09 -4.88
C ALA A 60 10.52 12.32 -4.84
N LEU A 61 11.77 12.13 -4.39
CA LEU A 61 12.80 13.17 -4.36
C LEU A 61 13.07 13.72 -5.76
N LYS A 62 13.31 12.84 -6.72
CA LYS A 62 13.53 13.20 -8.14
C LYS A 62 12.31 13.87 -8.77
N SER A 63 11.13 13.34 -8.52
CA SER A 63 9.88 13.90 -9.05
C SER A 63 9.62 15.31 -8.52
N ARG A 64 9.81 15.56 -7.21
CA ARG A 64 9.56 16.87 -6.59
C ARG A 64 10.65 17.91 -6.91
N SER A 65 11.81 17.49 -7.38
CA SER A 65 12.94 18.37 -7.75
C SER A 65 13.23 18.42 -9.23
N ARG A 66 12.33 17.92 -10.07
CA ARG A 66 12.55 17.80 -11.54
C ARG A 66 13.87 17.10 -11.90
N GLY A 67 14.29 16.16 -11.06
CA GLY A 67 15.52 15.41 -11.27
C GLY A 67 16.79 16.05 -10.70
N TYR A 68 16.73 17.26 -10.14
CA TYR A 68 17.92 17.99 -9.66
C TYR A 68 18.39 17.60 -8.25
N ALA A 69 17.56 16.94 -7.44
CA ALA A 69 18.00 16.54 -6.11
C ALA A 69 18.86 15.29 -6.13
N SER A 70 19.87 15.26 -5.25
CA SER A 70 20.68 14.08 -4.95
C SER A 70 20.57 13.75 -3.47
N LEU A 71 20.75 12.47 -3.13
CA LEU A 71 20.67 11.95 -1.78
C LEU A 71 21.91 11.12 -1.47
N ASP A 72 22.57 11.46 -0.37
CA ASP A 72 23.53 10.63 0.31
C ASP A 72 23.04 10.35 1.71
N TYR A 73 23.31 9.16 2.26
CA TYR A 73 22.96 8.85 3.64
C TYR A 73 23.95 7.91 4.30
N GLU A 74 24.10 8.08 5.59
CA GLU A 74 24.94 7.24 6.45
C GLU A 74 24.13 6.67 7.60
N MET A 75 24.46 5.45 8.03
CA MET A 75 23.83 4.83 9.18
C MET A 75 24.21 5.58 10.45
N LYS A 76 23.22 6.06 11.19
CA LYS A 76 23.42 6.71 12.50
C LYS A 76 23.36 5.71 13.66
N GLY A 77 22.44 4.75 13.60
CA GLY A 77 22.16 3.79 14.66
C GLY A 77 20.70 3.35 14.68
N TYR A 78 20.24 2.90 15.84
CA TYR A 78 18.87 2.42 16.05
C TYR A 78 18.15 3.31 17.04
N GLN A 79 16.86 3.51 16.80
CA GLN A 79 15.96 4.27 17.68
C GLN A 79 14.70 3.48 17.94
N THR A 80 14.21 3.55 19.18
CA THR A 80 12.94 2.95 19.56
C THR A 80 11.79 3.70 18.89
N SER A 81 10.94 2.96 18.17
CA SER A 81 9.78 3.52 17.46
C SER A 81 8.54 2.65 17.65
N ARG A 82 7.38 3.26 17.46
CA ARG A 82 6.08 2.57 17.49
C ARG A 82 5.81 1.85 16.18
N LEU A 83 6.47 0.71 16.01
CA LEU A 83 6.32 -0.14 14.84
C LEU A 83 5.25 -1.21 15.07
N VAL A 84 4.48 -1.51 14.06
CA VAL A 84 3.45 -2.54 14.04
C VAL A 84 3.61 -3.45 12.84
N LYS A 85 3.30 -4.73 13.01
CA LYS A 85 3.20 -5.68 11.90
C LYS A 85 1.86 -5.46 11.21
N LEU A 86 1.90 -5.20 9.92
CA LEU A 86 0.73 -5.10 9.07
C LEU A 86 0.59 -6.39 8.28
N ASP A 87 -0.48 -7.13 8.53
CA ASP A 87 -0.80 -8.38 7.88
C ASP A 87 -1.82 -8.17 6.76
N ILE A 88 -1.61 -8.83 5.63
CA ILE A 88 -2.54 -8.81 4.50
C ILE A 88 -3.25 -10.14 4.44
N LEU A 89 -4.59 -10.08 4.49
CA LEU A 89 -5.45 -11.24 4.34
C LEU A 89 -6.18 -11.17 3.01
N ILE A 90 -6.08 -12.26 2.24
CA ILE A 90 -6.81 -12.44 0.99
C ILE A 90 -7.77 -13.61 1.17
N ASN A 91 -9.05 -13.37 0.94
CA ASN A 91 -10.11 -14.34 1.21
C ASN A 91 -10.12 -14.85 2.67
N LYS A 92 -9.70 -14.01 3.63
CA LYS A 92 -9.54 -14.28 5.06
C LYS A 92 -8.33 -15.16 5.43
N GLU A 93 -7.50 -15.51 4.50
CA GLU A 93 -6.24 -16.22 4.73
C GLU A 93 -5.10 -15.21 4.74
N GLU A 94 -4.22 -15.31 5.73
CA GLU A 94 -3.05 -14.47 5.87
C GLU A 94 -2.01 -14.84 4.81
N VAL A 95 -1.43 -13.83 4.15
CA VAL A 95 -0.39 -14.00 3.14
C VAL A 95 0.91 -13.44 3.69
N ASP A 96 1.73 -14.29 4.28
CA ASP A 96 2.98 -13.91 4.95
C ASP A 96 3.92 -13.09 4.06
N ALA A 97 3.99 -13.43 2.77
CA ALA A 97 4.83 -12.72 1.81
C ALA A 97 4.43 -11.26 1.58
N LEU A 98 3.22 -10.87 1.97
CA LEU A 98 2.69 -9.50 1.90
C LEU A 98 2.65 -8.80 3.26
N SER A 99 3.08 -9.48 4.33
CA SER A 99 3.18 -8.88 5.67
C SER A 99 4.46 -8.05 5.80
N PHE A 100 4.36 -6.90 6.43
CA PHE A 100 5.50 -6.00 6.61
C PHE A 100 5.37 -5.15 7.87
N ILE A 101 6.49 -4.58 8.30
CA ILE A 101 6.56 -3.72 9.48
C ILE A 101 6.44 -2.26 9.04
N VAL A 102 5.55 -1.52 9.67
CA VAL A 102 5.34 -0.09 9.43
C VAL A 102 5.22 0.68 10.73
N HIS A 103 5.39 2.00 10.65
CA HIS A 103 5.07 2.87 11.77
C HIS A 103 3.56 2.94 11.98
N GLU A 104 3.13 2.98 13.25
CA GLU A 104 1.71 2.99 13.62
C GLU A 104 0.92 4.10 12.92
N ASP A 105 1.48 5.32 12.85
CA ASP A 105 0.82 6.48 12.24
C ASP A 105 0.57 6.34 10.74
N THR A 106 1.43 5.59 10.02
CA THR A 106 1.33 5.40 8.57
C THR A 106 0.65 4.08 8.19
N ALA A 107 0.39 3.21 9.16
CA ALA A 107 -0.13 1.87 8.93
C ALA A 107 -1.47 1.86 8.18
N TYR A 108 -2.39 2.75 8.53
CA TYR A 108 -3.70 2.85 7.87
C TYR A 108 -3.56 3.23 6.39
N GLU A 109 -2.78 4.27 6.10
CA GLU A 109 -2.61 4.75 4.72
C GLU A 109 -1.90 3.70 3.84
N ARG A 110 -0.84 3.09 4.36
CA ARG A 110 -0.13 2.01 3.66
C ARG A 110 -1.01 0.80 3.44
N GLY A 111 -1.73 0.35 4.46
CA GLY A 111 -2.68 -0.76 4.35
C GLY A 111 -3.77 -0.50 3.32
N ARG A 112 -4.31 0.71 3.27
CA ARG A 112 -5.30 1.12 2.28
C ARG A 112 -4.75 1.11 0.86
N LYS A 113 -3.58 1.72 0.64
CA LYS A 113 -2.90 1.73 -0.68
C LYS A 113 -2.65 0.31 -1.17
N MET A 114 -2.18 -0.57 -0.29
CA MET A 114 -1.88 -1.96 -0.60
C MET A 114 -3.15 -2.73 -0.98
N CYS A 115 -4.22 -2.62 -0.19
CA CYS A 115 -5.50 -3.25 -0.52
C CYS A 115 -6.04 -2.79 -1.87
N THR A 116 -5.88 -1.50 -2.21
CA THR A 116 -6.33 -0.94 -3.49
C THR A 116 -5.51 -1.51 -4.66
N LYS A 117 -4.19 -1.53 -4.56
CA LYS A 117 -3.31 -2.12 -5.59
C LYS A 117 -3.60 -3.62 -5.80
N LEU A 118 -3.70 -4.38 -4.71
CA LEU A 118 -4.01 -5.81 -4.79
C LEU A 118 -5.38 -6.08 -5.44
N LYS A 119 -6.37 -5.22 -5.20
CA LYS A 119 -7.67 -5.31 -5.85
C LYS A 119 -7.60 -5.14 -7.37
N GLU A 120 -6.68 -4.31 -7.86
CA GLU A 120 -6.47 -4.10 -9.30
C GLU A 120 -5.75 -5.27 -9.96
N GLU A 121 -4.81 -5.88 -9.25
CA GLU A 121 -3.98 -6.97 -9.77
C GLU A 121 -4.62 -8.37 -9.62
N ILE A 122 -5.46 -8.58 -8.60
CA ILE A 122 -6.12 -9.86 -8.39
C ILE A 122 -7.31 -10.01 -9.35
N PRO A 123 -7.33 -11.06 -10.20
CA PRO A 123 -8.40 -11.25 -11.16
C PRO A 123 -9.73 -11.56 -10.46
N ARG A 124 -10.84 -11.24 -11.14
CA ARG A 124 -12.17 -11.58 -10.65
C ARG A 124 -12.40 -13.08 -10.68
N HIS A 125 -12.85 -13.61 -9.58
CA HIS A 125 -13.26 -15.02 -9.43
C HIS A 125 -14.77 -15.17 -9.52
N MET A 126 -15.26 -16.40 -9.48
CA MET A 126 -16.72 -16.69 -9.46
C MET A 126 -17.37 -16.29 -8.12
N PHE A 127 -16.58 -15.92 -7.14
CA PHE A 127 -16.98 -15.44 -5.82
C PHE A 127 -16.26 -14.14 -5.46
N GLU A 128 -16.74 -13.46 -4.43
CA GLU A 128 -16.10 -12.24 -3.93
C GLU A 128 -14.82 -12.58 -3.16
N VAL A 129 -13.75 -11.86 -3.45
CA VAL A 129 -12.48 -11.98 -2.73
C VAL A 129 -12.27 -10.73 -1.88
N PRO A 130 -12.45 -10.81 -0.56
CA PRO A 130 -12.10 -9.73 0.34
C PRO A 130 -10.58 -9.65 0.50
N ILE A 131 -10.05 -8.45 0.44
CA ILE A 131 -8.65 -8.12 0.72
C ILE A 131 -8.67 -7.23 1.96
N GLN A 132 -7.93 -7.60 2.99
CA GLN A 132 -7.94 -6.90 4.26
C GLN A 132 -6.51 -6.64 4.71
N ALA A 133 -6.28 -5.47 5.29
CA ALA A 133 -5.07 -5.15 6.03
C ALA A 133 -5.40 -5.11 7.52
N ALA A 134 -4.64 -5.82 8.33
CA ALA A 134 -4.88 -5.95 9.75
C ALA A 134 -3.61 -5.74 10.59
N ILE A 135 -3.80 -5.22 11.80
CA ILE A 135 -2.78 -5.16 12.84
C ILE A 135 -3.24 -6.10 13.96
N GLY A 136 -2.60 -7.25 14.07
CA GLY A 136 -3.07 -8.33 14.92
C GLY A 136 -4.50 -8.76 14.54
N SER A 137 -5.45 -8.71 15.48
CA SER A 137 -6.85 -9.07 15.22
C SER A 137 -7.70 -7.94 14.62
N LYS A 138 -7.16 -6.71 14.55
CA LYS A 138 -7.91 -5.53 14.11
C LYS A 138 -7.71 -5.25 12.62
N VAL A 139 -8.78 -5.38 11.84
CA VAL A 139 -8.78 -4.96 10.43
C VAL A 139 -8.85 -3.44 10.35
N ILE A 140 -7.86 -2.83 9.69
CA ILE A 140 -7.75 -1.38 9.53
C ILE A 140 -8.15 -0.88 8.14
N ALA A 141 -8.02 -1.71 7.12
CA ALA A 141 -8.42 -1.39 5.75
C ALA A 141 -9.02 -2.62 5.07
N ARG A 142 -9.95 -2.40 4.16
CA ARG A 142 -10.61 -3.47 3.42
C ARG A 142 -10.98 -3.02 2.02
N GLU A 143 -10.71 -3.89 1.04
CA GLU A 143 -11.21 -3.81 -0.32
C GLU A 143 -11.83 -5.15 -0.73
N THR A 144 -12.59 -5.16 -1.81
CA THR A 144 -13.24 -6.38 -2.29
C THR A 144 -13.15 -6.47 -3.81
N VAL A 145 -12.59 -7.57 -4.30
CA VAL A 145 -12.66 -7.94 -5.72
C VAL A 145 -14.05 -8.55 -5.97
N LYS A 146 -14.86 -7.87 -6.76
CA LYS A 146 -16.24 -8.32 -7.04
C LYS A 146 -16.24 -9.62 -7.84
N ALA A 147 -17.18 -10.53 -7.51
CA ALA A 147 -17.37 -11.76 -8.26
C ALA A 147 -17.75 -11.50 -9.72
N MET A 148 -17.33 -12.39 -10.61
CA MET A 148 -17.88 -12.44 -11.96
C MET A 148 -19.38 -12.73 -11.90
N ARG A 149 -20.16 -12.02 -12.70
CA ARG A 149 -21.60 -12.23 -12.85
C ARG A 149 -21.86 -12.99 -14.14
N LYS A 150 -22.49 -14.16 -14.05
CA LYS A 150 -23.11 -14.80 -15.23
C LYS A 150 -24.49 -14.21 -15.42
N ASP A 151 -24.82 -13.86 -16.64
CA ASP A 151 -26.17 -13.44 -16.99
C ASP A 151 -27.09 -14.67 -17.07
N VAL A 152 -27.62 -15.05 -15.90
CA VAL A 152 -28.55 -16.20 -15.80
C VAL A 152 -29.97 -15.84 -16.25
N LEU A 153 -30.23 -14.54 -16.53
CA LEU A 153 -31.52 -14.03 -16.92
C LEU A 153 -31.65 -13.85 -18.44
N ALA A 154 -30.55 -13.98 -19.20
CA ALA A 154 -30.53 -13.77 -20.66
C ALA A 154 -31.55 -14.63 -21.42
N LYS A 155 -31.87 -15.82 -20.91
CA LYS A 155 -32.87 -16.74 -21.50
C LYS A 155 -34.27 -16.63 -20.90
N CYS A 156 -34.49 -15.67 -19.99
CA CYS A 156 -35.81 -15.45 -19.37
C CYS A 156 -36.60 -14.39 -20.16
N TYR A 157 -37.25 -14.80 -21.22
CA TYR A 157 -38.21 -13.99 -21.95
C TYR A 157 -39.54 -13.97 -21.19
N GLY A 158 -40.02 -12.77 -20.86
CA GLY A 158 -41.32 -12.58 -20.21
C GLY A 158 -41.24 -12.22 -18.72
N GLY A 159 -42.40 -11.83 -18.18
CA GLY A 159 -42.51 -11.18 -16.86
C GLY A 159 -42.49 -12.10 -15.63
N ASP A 160 -42.04 -13.35 -15.73
CA ASP A 160 -42.00 -14.26 -14.57
C ASP A 160 -40.96 -13.85 -13.54
N ILE A 161 -41.39 -12.99 -12.61
CA ILE A 161 -40.58 -12.43 -11.52
C ILE A 161 -40.13 -13.55 -10.57
N SER A 162 -40.98 -14.56 -10.34
CA SER A 162 -40.67 -15.66 -9.40
C SER A 162 -39.53 -16.52 -9.93
N ARG A 163 -39.52 -16.85 -11.21
CA ARG A 163 -38.46 -17.59 -11.88
C ARG A 163 -37.15 -16.82 -11.87
N LYS A 164 -37.17 -15.50 -12.14
CA LYS A 164 -35.99 -14.63 -12.08
C LYS A 164 -35.39 -14.59 -10.69
N LYS A 165 -36.20 -14.42 -9.64
CA LYS A 165 -35.73 -14.45 -8.24
C LYS A 165 -35.08 -15.79 -7.91
N LYS A 166 -35.69 -16.91 -8.25
CA LYS A 166 -35.19 -18.25 -7.98
C LYS A 166 -33.84 -18.54 -8.65
N LEU A 167 -33.63 -18.06 -9.88
CA LEU A 167 -32.35 -18.17 -10.58
C LEU A 167 -31.27 -17.33 -9.95
N LEU A 168 -31.55 -16.12 -9.51
CA LEU A 168 -30.63 -15.24 -8.80
C LEU A 168 -30.23 -15.82 -7.42
N GLU A 169 -31.18 -16.39 -6.70
CA GLU A 169 -30.91 -17.06 -5.41
C GLU A 169 -30.00 -18.28 -5.59
N LYS A 170 -30.27 -19.15 -6.57
CA LYS A 170 -29.38 -20.28 -6.89
C LYS A 170 -27.97 -19.81 -7.26
N GLN A 171 -27.84 -18.73 -8.02
CA GLN A 171 -26.53 -18.16 -8.34
C GLN A 171 -25.81 -17.65 -7.08
N LYS A 172 -26.54 -17.01 -6.15
CA LYS A 172 -26.00 -16.53 -4.88
C LYS A 172 -25.53 -17.67 -3.99
N GLU A 173 -26.30 -18.74 -3.88
CA GLU A 173 -25.91 -19.94 -3.12
C GLU A 173 -24.70 -20.65 -3.75
N GLY A 174 -24.69 -20.80 -5.07
CA GLY A 174 -23.55 -21.37 -5.79
C GLY A 174 -22.25 -20.59 -5.54
N LYS A 175 -22.30 -19.25 -5.56
CA LYS A 175 -21.16 -18.40 -5.22
C LYS A 175 -20.71 -18.56 -3.78
N LYS A 176 -21.65 -18.71 -2.82
CA LYS A 176 -21.34 -18.94 -1.43
C LYS A 176 -20.60 -20.27 -1.22
N ARG A 177 -21.02 -21.34 -1.89
CA ARG A 177 -20.34 -22.65 -1.85
C ARG A 177 -18.96 -22.60 -2.51
N MET A 178 -18.83 -21.95 -3.67
CA MET A 178 -17.54 -21.77 -4.33
C MET A 178 -16.53 -20.99 -3.47
N ARG A 179 -16.97 -20.02 -2.70
CA ARG A 179 -16.11 -19.28 -1.77
C ARG A 179 -15.54 -20.15 -0.65
N GLN A 180 -16.27 -21.16 -0.21
CA GLN A 180 -15.82 -22.07 0.85
C GLN A 180 -14.75 -23.06 0.39
N VAL A 181 -14.70 -23.38 -0.90
CA VAL A 181 -13.84 -24.42 -1.49
C VAL A 181 -12.79 -23.83 -2.44
N GLY A 182 -12.99 -22.58 -2.90
CA GLY A 182 -12.14 -21.98 -3.92
C GLY A 182 -10.86 -21.40 -3.35
N ASN A 183 -9.71 -21.84 -3.88
CA ASN A 183 -8.43 -21.18 -3.69
C ASN A 183 -8.39 -19.90 -4.52
N VAL A 184 -7.82 -18.84 -3.93
CA VAL A 184 -7.54 -17.58 -4.62
C VAL A 184 -6.10 -17.64 -5.09
N GLU A 185 -5.91 -17.70 -6.40
CA GLU A 185 -4.59 -17.63 -7.00
C GLU A 185 -4.15 -16.17 -7.05
N ILE A 186 -3.02 -15.87 -6.38
CA ILE A 186 -2.44 -14.53 -6.34
C ILE A 186 -1.39 -14.47 -7.45
N PRO A 187 -1.59 -13.62 -8.48
CA PRO A 187 -0.61 -13.49 -9.55
C PRO A 187 0.72 -12.97 -9.01
N GLN A 188 1.84 -13.46 -9.59
CA GLN A 188 3.18 -12.97 -9.22
C GLN A 188 3.30 -11.44 -9.33
N LYS A 189 2.62 -10.84 -10.29
CA LYS A 189 2.55 -9.39 -10.49
C LYS A 189 1.99 -8.64 -9.26
N ALA A 190 1.07 -9.26 -8.52
CA ALA A 190 0.51 -8.66 -7.30
C ALA A 190 1.56 -8.52 -6.19
N PHE A 191 2.55 -9.42 -6.12
CA PHE A 191 3.66 -9.30 -5.16
C PHE A 191 4.69 -8.24 -5.59
N MET A 192 4.80 -7.96 -6.89
CA MET A 192 5.74 -6.97 -7.43
C MET A 192 5.17 -5.54 -7.41
N SER A 193 3.87 -5.38 -7.28
CA SER A 193 3.18 -4.08 -7.32
C SER A 193 3.04 -3.41 -5.94
N VAL A 194 3.42 -4.12 -4.89
CA VAL A 194 3.25 -3.71 -3.48
C VAL A 194 4.44 -2.96 -2.92
#